data_43db1431df7718ac530f56239def7b98
#
_entry.id   43db1431df7718ac530f56239def7b98
#
_cell.length_a   1.000
_cell.length_b   1.000
_cell.length_c   1.000
_cell.angle_alpha   90.00
_cell.angle_beta   90.00
_cell.angle_gamma   90.00
#
_symmetry.space_group_name_H-M   'P 1'
#
loop_
_entity.id
_entity.type
_entity.pdbx_description
1 polymer ?
#
loop_
_entity_poly.entity_id
_entity_poly.type
_entity_poly.pdbx_seq_one_letter_code
_entity_poly.pdbx_strand_id
1 'polypeptide(L)'
;MPERLTVTHDAATGIISRGGGDRVATRWTPGRGRPLVVVHADGLAAGEALPAVAAARKAKRPVLVVEAFQTGASVAPRARTHNHWLTFNPSDDQARVHDIAAALAWLPGDVDADIVATGAARYWAAVAAATSDRRHALQFDVAALPADDVALQRECFVPGLQRVGGLRTVQRLLTPSRSWSAAPAAF
;
A
#
# COMPACT_ATOMS: atom_id res chain seq x y z
N MET A 1 -0.90 23.56 9.36
CA MET A 1 -0.23 22.25 9.18
C MET A 1 -1.28 21.20 9.36
N PRO A 2 -1.49 20.27 8.42
CA PRO A 2 -2.39 19.15 8.69
C PRO A 2 -1.83 18.36 9.87
N GLU A 3 -2.70 18.04 10.84
CA GLU A 3 -2.33 17.19 11.97
C GLU A 3 -1.75 15.88 11.42
N ARG A 4 -0.51 15.56 11.81
CA ARG A 4 0.07 14.24 11.52
C ARG A 4 -0.82 13.21 12.19
N LEU A 5 -1.49 12.39 11.39
CA LEU A 5 -2.26 11.25 11.88
C LEU A 5 -1.36 10.40 12.79
N THR A 6 -1.72 10.32 14.07
CA THR A 6 -1.02 9.43 15.00
C THR A 6 -1.35 7.99 14.61
N VAL A 7 -0.35 7.27 14.14
CA VAL A 7 -0.46 5.86 13.77
C VAL A 7 0.21 5.05 14.86
N THR A 8 -0.52 4.12 15.45
CA THR A 8 0.00 3.20 16.47
C THR A 8 -0.08 1.75 15.98
N HIS A 9 0.84 0.91 16.44
CA HIS A 9 0.83 -0.52 16.16
C HIS A 9 0.83 -1.30 17.46
N ASP A 10 -0.13 -2.19 17.60
CA ASP A 10 -0.17 -3.16 18.68
C ASP A 10 0.56 -4.44 18.23
N ALA A 11 1.73 -4.69 18.79
CA ALA A 11 2.56 -5.82 18.45
C ALA A 11 1.93 -7.18 18.82
N ALA A 12 1.06 -7.22 19.83
CA ALA A 12 0.40 -8.45 20.27
C ALA A 12 -0.70 -8.89 19.29
N THR A 13 -1.44 -7.93 18.74
CA THR A 13 -2.53 -8.20 17.79
C THR A 13 -2.13 -8.04 16.33
N GLY A 14 -0.98 -7.40 16.06
CA GLY A 14 -0.57 -7.06 14.69
C GLY A 14 -1.46 -6.01 14.05
N ILE A 15 -2.09 -5.13 14.83
CA ILE A 15 -3.02 -4.12 14.33
C ILE A 15 -2.37 -2.74 14.32
N ILE A 16 -2.40 -2.10 13.15
CA ILE A 16 -2.15 -0.68 13.01
C ILE A 16 -3.47 0.06 13.20
N SER A 17 -3.47 1.03 14.12
CA SER A 17 -4.63 1.89 14.37
C SER A 17 -4.32 3.32 13.97
N ARG A 18 -5.27 3.94 13.25
CA ARG A 18 -5.32 5.39 13.01
C ARG A 18 -6.36 5.99 13.96
N GLY A 19 -6.25 7.27 14.26
CA GLY A 19 -7.31 7.98 14.97
C GLY A 19 -8.67 7.76 14.27
N GLY A 20 -9.76 7.70 15.05
CA GLY A 20 -11.11 7.50 14.51
C GLY A 20 -11.60 6.05 14.42
N GLY A 21 -10.84 5.07 14.92
CA GLY A 21 -11.28 3.67 15.03
C GLY A 21 -10.91 2.78 13.85
N ASP A 22 -10.23 3.31 12.86
CA ASP A 22 -9.71 2.53 11.73
C ASP A 22 -8.63 1.53 12.18
N ARG A 23 -8.74 0.30 11.73
CA ARG A 23 -7.86 -0.82 12.12
C ARG A 23 -7.37 -1.55 10.89
N VAL A 24 -6.06 -1.70 10.75
CA VAL A 24 -5.41 -2.44 9.65
C VAL A 24 -4.68 -3.63 10.23
N ALA A 25 -5.09 -4.84 9.88
CA ALA A 25 -4.38 -6.04 10.30
C ALA A 25 -3.07 -6.17 9.53
N THR A 26 -2.01 -6.49 10.26
CA THR A 26 -0.67 -6.62 9.68
C THR A 26 0.08 -7.76 10.35
N ARG A 27 1.15 -8.20 9.68
CA ARG A 27 2.14 -9.07 10.31
C ARG A 27 3.52 -8.45 10.18
N TRP A 28 4.07 -8.08 11.32
CA TRP A 28 5.41 -7.51 11.41
C TRP A 28 6.43 -8.55 11.82
N THR A 29 7.51 -8.64 11.07
CA THR A 29 8.72 -9.40 11.45
C THR A 29 9.85 -8.38 11.59
N PRO A 30 10.41 -8.17 12.79
CA PRO A 30 11.51 -7.24 12.98
C PRO A 30 12.79 -7.78 12.31
N GLY A 31 13.70 -6.85 11.98
CA GLY A 31 14.95 -7.18 11.32
C GLY A 31 15.89 -5.99 11.27
N ARG A 32 16.86 -6.02 10.35
CA ARG A 32 17.84 -4.94 10.14
C ARG A 32 17.80 -4.44 8.70
N GLY A 33 18.10 -3.15 8.53
CA GLY A 33 18.15 -2.52 7.21
C GLY A 33 16.78 -2.11 6.69
N ARG A 34 16.68 -1.93 5.38
CA ARG A 34 15.48 -1.40 4.71
C ARG A 34 14.33 -2.39 4.78
N PRO A 35 13.16 -2.00 5.30
CA PRO A 35 12.01 -2.91 5.41
C PRO A 35 11.43 -3.28 4.06
N LEU A 36 10.87 -4.49 3.99
CA LEU A 36 10.01 -4.94 2.90
C LEU A 36 8.56 -4.79 3.34
N VAL A 37 7.76 -4.02 2.61
CA VAL A 37 6.31 -3.94 2.76
C VAL A 37 5.65 -4.76 1.67
N VAL A 38 4.72 -5.61 2.04
CA VAL A 38 4.05 -6.55 1.12
C VAL A 38 2.56 -6.34 1.14
N VAL A 39 1.96 -6.18 -0.03
CA VAL A 39 0.52 -6.06 -0.23
C VAL A 39 0.08 -7.05 -1.31
N HIS A 40 -0.84 -7.93 -0.97
CA HIS A 40 -1.40 -8.90 -1.91
C HIS A 40 -2.89 -8.61 -2.13
N ALA A 41 -3.39 -8.76 -3.37
CA ALA A 41 -4.81 -8.53 -3.65
C ALA A 41 -5.72 -9.52 -2.90
N ASP A 42 -5.23 -10.72 -2.60
CA ASP A 42 -5.94 -11.75 -1.85
C ASP A 42 -5.61 -11.73 -0.34
N GLY A 43 -5.00 -10.66 0.15
CA GLY A 43 -4.78 -10.40 1.57
C GLY A 43 -3.48 -10.95 2.16
N LEU A 44 -3.39 -10.89 3.48
CA LEU A 44 -2.19 -11.12 4.26
C LEU A 44 -1.62 -12.54 4.09
N ALA A 45 -2.47 -13.57 4.11
CA ALA A 45 -2.02 -14.96 4.00
C ALA A 45 -1.33 -15.23 2.65
N ALA A 46 -1.91 -14.70 1.56
CA ALA A 46 -1.31 -14.79 0.23
C ALA A 46 -0.01 -13.96 0.14
N GLY A 47 0.03 -12.79 0.76
CA GLY A 47 1.25 -11.98 0.86
C GLY A 47 2.38 -12.70 1.60
N GLU A 48 2.08 -13.37 2.71
CA GLU A 48 3.03 -14.18 3.49
C GLU A 48 3.67 -15.31 2.66
N ALA A 49 2.94 -15.88 1.72
CA ALA A 49 3.39 -16.97 0.87
C ALA A 49 4.33 -16.52 -0.27
N LEU A 50 4.49 -15.22 -0.49
CA LEU A 50 5.35 -14.74 -1.57
C LEU A 50 6.83 -15.11 -1.35
N PRO A 51 7.55 -15.53 -2.39
CA PRO A 51 9.00 -15.83 -2.31
C PRO A 51 9.83 -14.65 -1.77
N ALA A 52 9.43 -13.41 -2.08
CA ALA A 52 10.08 -12.20 -1.59
C ALA A 52 10.06 -12.09 -0.05
N VAL A 53 9.00 -12.56 0.61
CA VAL A 53 8.90 -12.59 2.08
C VAL A 53 9.88 -13.59 2.64
N ALA A 54 9.93 -14.80 2.09
CA ALA A 54 10.88 -15.84 2.52
C ALA A 54 12.34 -15.37 2.34
N ALA A 55 12.65 -14.76 1.20
CA ALA A 55 13.98 -14.22 0.91
C ALA A 55 14.36 -13.08 1.89
N ALA A 56 13.46 -12.14 2.14
CA ALA A 56 13.69 -11.04 3.08
C ALA A 56 13.91 -11.55 4.52
N ARG A 57 13.13 -12.53 4.98
CA ARG A 57 13.30 -13.17 6.30
C ARG A 57 14.63 -13.91 6.39
N LYS A 58 15.03 -14.67 5.36
CA LYS A 58 16.33 -15.32 5.29
C LYS A 58 17.48 -14.30 5.39
N ALA A 59 17.32 -13.15 4.77
CA ALA A 59 18.26 -12.03 4.85
C ALA A 59 18.16 -11.22 6.16
N LYS A 60 17.30 -11.62 7.10
CA LYS A 60 17.01 -10.91 8.37
C LYS A 60 16.58 -9.46 8.17
N ARG A 61 15.94 -9.16 7.05
CA ARG A 61 15.31 -7.85 6.79
C ARG A 61 13.99 -7.72 7.55
N PRO A 62 13.60 -6.50 7.96
CA PRO A 62 12.26 -6.28 8.50
C PRO A 62 11.21 -6.52 7.39
N VAL A 63 10.11 -7.17 7.75
CA VAL A 63 9.00 -7.45 6.81
C VAL A 63 7.68 -7.03 7.44
N LEU A 64 6.90 -6.25 6.72
CA LEU A 64 5.53 -5.89 7.07
C LEU A 64 4.59 -6.40 5.98
N VAL A 65 3.74 -7.36 6.29
CA VAL A 65 2.68 -7.81 5.40
C VAL A 65 1.37 -7.16 5.84
N VAL A 66 0.64 -6.55 4.90
CA VAL A 66 -0.55 -5.74 5.16
C VAL A 66 -1.80 -6.46 4.65
N GLU A 67 -2.81 -6.57 5.50
CA GLU A 67 -4.17 -6.96 5.13
C GLU A 67 -4.95 -5.69 4.77
N ALA A 68 -5.01 -5.37 3.50
CA ALA A 68 -5.74 -4.20 3.05
C ALA A 68 -7.27 -4.41 3.19
N PHE A 69 -8.00 -3.32 3.25
CA PHE A 69 -9.45 -3.32 3.43
C PHE A 69 -10.17 -4.25 2.45
N GLN A 70 -11.06 -5.10 2.98
CA GLN A 70 -11.82 -6.07 2.17
C GLN A 70 -10.93 -6.98 1.31
N THR A 71 -9.82 -7.44 1.88
CA THR A 71 -9.00 -8.50 1.29
C THR A 71 -8.85 -9.65 2.29
N GLY A 72 -8.56 -10.86 1.82
CA GLY A 72 -8.28 -12.02 2.64
C GLY A 72 -9.28 -12.25 3.78
N ALA A 73 -8.78 -12.29 5.02
CA ALA A 73 -9.59 -12.50 6.21
C ALA A 73 -10.41 -11.25 6.62
N SER A 74 -10.11 -10.08 6.05
CA SER A 74 -10.84 -8.83 6.33
C SER A 74 -12.08 -8.65 5.45
N VAL A 75 -12.42 -9.63 4.61
CA VAL A 75 -13.64 -9.59 3.79
C VAL A 75 -14.86 -9.75 4.68
N ALA A 76 -15.74 -8.74 4.64
CA ALA A 76 -17.02 -8.76 5.37
C ALA A 76 -18.16 -8.32 4.46
N PRO A 77 -19.39 -8.88 4.66
CA PRO A 77 -20.56 -8.43 3.93
C PRO A 77 -20.81 -6.93 4.13
N ARG A 78 -21.06 -6.21 3.04
CA ARG A 78 -21.43 -4.79 3.08
C ARG A 78 -22.74 -4.56 2.33
N ALA A 79 -23.71 -3.98 3.02
CA ALA A 79 -24.93 -3.51 2.37
C ALA A 79 -24.61 -2.21 1.61
N ARG A 80 -24.60 -2.29 0.28
CA ARG A 80 -24.41 -1.13 -0.63
C ARG A 80 -25.72 -0.75 -1.31
N THR A 81 -26.83 -1.06 -0.68
CA THR A 81 -28.19 -0.89 -1.25
C THR A 81 -28.70 0.54 -1.20
N HIS A 82 -28.01 1.41 -0.47
CA HIS A 82 -28.41 2.82 -0.38
C HIS A 82 -28.00 3.61 -1.62
N ASN A 83 -28.93 4.38 -2.17
CA ASN A 83 -28.61 5.34 -3.22
C ASN A 83 -27.51 6.29 -2.75
N HIS A 84 -26.60 6.62 -3.66
CA HIS A 84 -25.48 7.53 -3.37
C HIS A 84 -24.49 7.03 -2.31
N TRP A 85 -24.31 5.71 -2.15
CA TRP A 85 -23.37 5.12 -1.20
C TRP A 85 -21.98 5.80 -1.24
N LEU A 86 -21.42 5.99 -2.43
CA LEU A 86 -20.09 6.60 -2.61
C LEU A 86 -20.06 8.12 -2.38
N THR A 87 -21.20 8.78 -2.17
CA THR A 87 -21.25 10.19 -1.79
C THR A 87 -20.84 10.36 -0.33
N PHE A 88 -21.13 9.36 0.51
CA PHE A 88 -20.92 9.42 1.96
C PHE A 88 -19.88 8.43 2.48
N ASN A 89 -19.42 7.50 1.63
CA ASN A 89 -18.48 6.46 2.01
C ASN A 89 -17.29 6.43 1.04
N PRO A 90 -16.08 6.14 1.51
CA PRO A 90 -14.95 5.89 0.64
C PRO A 90 -15.21 4.65 -0.24
N SER A 91 -14.63 4.63 -1.43
CA SER A 91 -14.53 3.40 -2.21
C SER A 91 -13.64 2.39 -1.50
N ASP A 92 -13.80 1.09 -1.83
CA ASP A 92 -12.93 0.06 -1.25
C ASP A 92 -11.46 0.31 -1.61
N ASP A 93 -11.19 0.77 -2.83
CA ASP A 93 -9.81 1.07 -3.24
C ASP A 93 -9.23 2.27 -2.51
N GLN A 94 -10.05 3.30 -2.24
CA GLN A 94 -9.64 4.42 -1.40
C GLN A 94 -9.29 3.95 0.02
N ALA A 95 -10.11 3.06 0.61
CA ALA A 95 -9.83 2.50 1.93
C ALA A 95 -8.54 1.66 1.93
N ARG A 96 -8.32 0.83 0.89
CA ARG A 96 -7.08 0.06 0.70
C ARG A 96 -5.84 0.94 0.59
N VAL A 97 -5.93 2.03 -0.19
CA VAL A 97 -4.84 3.02 -0.29
C VAL A 97 -4.55 3.64 1.07
N HIS A 98 -5.56 4.00 1.84
CA HIS A 98 -5.39 4.56 3.18
C HIS A 98 -4.75 3.57 4.15
N ASP A 99 -5.10 2.29 4.09
CA ASP A 99 -4.51 1.24 4.92
C ASP A 99 -3.03 1.07 4.63
N ILE A 100 -2.66 1.03 3.35
CA ILE A 100 -1.27 0.94 2.92
C ILE A 100 -0.50 2.19 3.34
N ALA A 101 -1.06 3.38 3.14
CA ALA A 101 -0.45 4.63 3.57
C ALA A 101 -0.21 4.68 5.08
N ALA A 102 -1.17 4.18 5.89
CA ALA A 102 -1.00 4.04 7.33
C ALA A 102 0.13 3.06 7.70
N ALA A 103 0.21 1.94 6.99
CA ALA A 103 1.28 0.96 7.19
C ALA A 103 2.66 1.54 6.86
N LEU A 104 2.77 2.32 5.77
CA LEU A 104 4.00 3.02 5.40
C LEU A 104 4.37 4.11 6.42
N ALA A 105 3.39 4.86 6.92
CA ALA A 105 3.60 5.91 7.93
C ALA A 105 4.03 5.33 9.28
N TRP A 106 3.56 4.13 9.62
CA TRP A 106 3.92 3.46 10.88
C TRP A 106 5.35 2.92 10.90
N LEU A 107 5.97 2.62 9.76
CA LEU A 107 7.28 1.93 9.73
C LEU A 107 8.28 2.51 10.75
N PRO A 108 8.86 1.67 11.64
CA PRO A 108 9.79 2.14 12.66
C PRO A 108 11.02 2.83 12.06
N GLY A 109 11.46 3.92 12.69
CA GLY A 109 12.70 4.60 12.32
C GLY A 109 12.59 5.60 11.17
N ASP A 110 11.37 5.93 10.74
CA ASP A 110 11.13 6.93 9.67
C ASP A 110 11.93 6.66 8.39
N VAL A 111 11.88 5.41 7.93
CA VAL A 111 12.72 4.89 6.84
C VAL A 111 11.96 4.66 5.54
N ASP A 112 12.68 4.72 4.43
CA ASP A 112 12.19 4.25 3.14
C ASP A 112 12.02 2.73 3.14
N ALA A 113 11.06 2.22 2.39
CA ALA A 113 10.79 0.80 2.24
C ALA A 113 10.90 0.34 0.79
N ASP A 114 11.16 -0.96 0.61
CA ASP A 114 10.86 -1.65 -0.63
C ASP A 114 9.41 -2.15 -0.56
N ILE A 115 8.63 -1.97 -1.63
CA ILE A 115 7.23 -2.36 -1.68
C ILE A 115 7.03 -3.43 -2.75
N VAL A 116 6.59 -4.60 -2.34
CA VAL A 116 6.11 -5.66 -3.23
C VAL A 116 4.59 -5.66 -3.22
N ALA A 117 3.99 -5.62 -4.39
CA ALA A 117 2.54 -5.72 -4.55
C ALA A 117 2.18 -6.59 -5.75
N THR A 118 1.05 -7.29 -5.69
CA THR A 118 0.59 -8.23 -6.72
C THR A 118 -0.86 -7.97 -7.12
N GLY A 119 -1.20 -8.29 -8.35
CA GLY A 119 -2.56 -8.09 -8.87
C GLY A 119 -2.98 -6.61 -8.81
N ALA A 120 -4.22 -6.34 -8.40
CA ALA A 120 -4.76 -5.01 -8.23
C ALA A 120 -4.06 -4.21 -7.11
N ALA A 121 -3.42 -4.89 -6.14
CA ALA A 121 -2.70 -4.23 -5.05
C ALA A 121 -1.53 -3.35 -5.56
N ARG A 122 -1.03 -3.57 -6.77
CA ARG A 122 -0.01 -2.70 -7.40
C ARG A 122 -0.51 -1.27 -7.57
N TYR A 123 -1.78 -1.09 -7.92
CA TYR A 123 -2.38 0.25 -8.05
C TYR A 123 -2.49 0.93 -6.70
N TRP A 124 -3.02 0.23 -5.69
CA TRP A 124 -3.18 0.77 -4.33
C TRP A 124 -1.84 1.16 -3.72
N ALA A 125 -0.85 0.27 -3.85
CA ALA A 125 0.51 0.51 -3.35
C ALA A 125 1.19 1.67 -4.08
N ALA A 126 1.01 1.81 -5.41
CA ALA A 126 1.54 2.94 -6.16
C ALA A 126 0.94 4.27 -5.70
N VAL A 127 -0.39 4.34 -5.54
CA VAL A 127 -1.05 5.57 -5.05
C VAL A 127 -0.61 5.89 -3.63
N ALA A 128 -0.56 4.91 -2.72
CA ALA A 128 -0.10 5.12 -1.35
C ALA A 128 1.36 5.59 -1.29
N ALA A 129 2.26 4.99 -2.08
CA ALA A 129 3.66 5.40 -2.15
C ALA A 129 3.84 6.81 -2.71
N ALA A 130 3.03 7.20 -3.72
CA ALA A 130 3.08 8.54 -4.31
C ALA A 130 2.58 9.65 -3.36
N THR A 131 1.77 9.30 -2.37
CA THR A 131 1.27 10.23 -1.35
C THR A 131 2.10 10.22 -0.07
N SER A 132 3.13 9.38 0.01
CA SER A 132 4.04 9.33 1.16
C SER A 132 5.06 10.46 1.10
N ASP A 133 5.44 10.98 2.26
CA ASP A 133 6.56 11.93 2.41
C ASP A 133 7.94 11.28 2.20
N ARG A 134 7.97 9.94 2.05
CA ARG A 134 9.19 9.14 1.91
C ARG A 134 9.32 8.55 0.50
N ARG A 135 10.54 8.21 0.13
CA ARG A 135 10.85 7.60 -1.18
C ARG A 135 10.89 6.08 -1.07
N HIS A 136 9.75 5.45 -1.26
CA HIS A 136 9.66 4.00 -1.32
C HIS A 136 10.07 3.48 -2.71
N ALA A 137 10.72 2.30 -2.75
CA ALA A 137 11.04 1.62 -4.01
C ALA A 137 10.00 0.55 -4.32
N LEU A 138 9.31 0.69 -5.43
CA LEU A 138 8.37 -0.32 -5.89
C LEU A 138 9.13 -1.47 -6.59
N GLN A 139 8.86 -2.70 -6.19
CA GLN A 139 9.42 -3.92 -6.79
C GLN A 139 8.53 -4.43 -7.94
N PHE A 140 7.90 -3.52 -8.67
CA PHE A 140 7.14 -3.75 -9.89
C PHE A 140 7.18 -2.50 -10.77
N ASP A 141 7.02 -2.70 -12.06
CA ASP A 141 7.02 -1.58 -13.01
C ASP A 141 5.69 -0.83 -12.95
N VAL A 142 5.73 0.36 -12.35
CA VAL A 142 4.57 1.25 -12.26
C VAL A 142 4.18 1.82 -13.62
N ALA A 143 5.14 1.97 -14.55
CA ALA A 143 4.87 2.49 -15.89
C ALA A 143 4.09 1.48 -16.75
N ALA A 144 4.21 0.19 -16.44
CA ALA A 144 3.46 -0.87 -17.11
C ALA A 144 1.99 -0.99 -16.64
N LEU A 145 1.58 -0.27 -15.59
CA LEU A 145 0.18 -0.27 -15.15
C LEU A 145 -0.67 0.52 -16.15
N PRO A 146 -1.76 -0.06 -16.68
CA PRO A 146 -2.72 0.67 -17.52
C PRO A 146 -3.21 1.93 -16.82
N ALA A 147 -3.11 3.08 -17.51
CA ALA A 147 -3.39 4.39 -16.95
C ALA A 147 -4.62 5.07 -17.59
N ASP A 148 -5.37 4.35 -18.41
CA ASP A 148 -6.63 4.83 -18.97
C ASP A 148 -7.75 4.80 -17.93
N ASP A 149 -8.77 5.63 -18.12
CA ASP A 149 -9.85 5.81 -17.15
C ASP A 149 -10.67 4.54 -16.95
N VAL A 150 -10.82 3.69 -17.98
CA VAL A 150 -11.59 2.45 -17.90
C VAL A 150 -10.85 1.44 -17.02
N ALA A 151 -9.54 1.29 -17.24
CA ALA A 151 -8.71 0.43 -16.39
C ALA A 151 -8.71 0.91 -14.93
N LEU A 152 -8.59 2.23 -14.70
CA LEU A 152 -8.63 2.79 -13.36
C LEU A 152 -9.98 2.57 -12.66
N GLN A 153 -11.10 2.75 -13.36
CA GLN A 153 -12.42 2.50 -12.76
C GLN A 153 -12.60 1.05 -12.33
N ARG A 154 -12.01 0.13 -13.09
CA ARG A 154 -12.14 -1.32 -12.82
C ARG A 154 -11.17 -1.80 -11.74
N GLU A 155 -9.91 -1.37 -11.80
CA GLU A 155 -8.82 -1.93 -10.99
C GLU A 155 -8.49 -1.08 -9.75
N CYS A 156 -8.81 0.23 -9.78
CA CYS A 156 -8.47 1.15 -8.69
C CYS A 156 -9.33 2.41 -8.71
N PHE A 157 -10.56 2.28 -8.26
CA PHE A 157 -11.46 3.43 -8.19
C PHE A 157 -11.20 4.26 -6.92
N VAL A 158 -10.41 5.30 -7.06
CA VAL A 158 -10.15 6.30 -6.01
C VAL A 158 -10.80 7.63 -6.43
N PRO A 159 -11.91 8.06 -5.78
CA PRO A 159 -12.58 9.32 -6.11
C PRO A 159 -11.61 10.51 -6.08
N GLY A 160 -11.64 11.31 -7.13
CA GLY A 160 -10.78 12.49 -7.26
C GLY A 160 -9.40 12.23 -7.88
N LEU A 161 -8.95 10.98 -8.01
CA LEU A 161 -7.65 10.66 -8.61
C LEU A 161 -7.55 11.22 -10.05
N GLN A 162 -8.61 11.10 -10.85
CA GLN A 162 -8.63 11.62 -12.22
C GLN A 162 -8.50 13.16 -12.26
N ARG A 163 -9.03 13.88 -11.26
CA ARG A 163 -8.93 15.36 -11.20
C ARG A 163 -7.48 15.83 -11.04
N VAL A 164 -6.63 15.01 -10.45
CA VAL A 164 -5.20 15.33 -10.29
C VAL A 164 -4.32 14.67 -11.37
N GLY A 165 -4.92 14.19 -12.46
CA GLY A 165 -4.23 13.61 -13.62
C GLY A 165 -4.11 12.09 -13.61
N GLY A 166 -4.86 11.42 -12.73
CA GLY A 166 -4.98 9.97 -12.72
C GLY A 166 -3.66 9.24 -12.40
N LEU A 167 -3.57 8.01 -12.85
CA LEU A 167 -2.37 7.18 -12.63
C LEU A 167 -1.12 7.76 -13.31
N ARG A 168 -1.27 8.55 -14.37
CA ARG A 168 -0.12 9.23 -15.01
C ARG A 168 0.62 10.17 -14.06
N THR A 169 -0.12 10.86 -13.18
CA THR A 169 0.52 11.68 -12.14
C THR A 169 1.23 10.81 -11.11
N VAL A 170 0.61 9.72 -10.66
CA VAL A 170 1.25 8.73 -9.77
C VAL A 170 2.54 8.19 -10.38
N GLN A 171 2.50 7.76 -11.64
CA GLN A 171 3.67 7.28 -12.38
C GLN A 171 4.80 8.34 -12.41
N ARG A 172 4.47 9.62 -12.68
CA ARG A 172 5.46 10.71 -12.70
C ARG A 172 6.09 10.95 -11.32
N LEU A 173 5.31 10.90 -10.26
CA LEU A 173 5.80 11.09 -8.89
C LEU A 173 6.73 9.96 -8.44
N LEU A 174 6.48 8.74 -8.90
CA LEU A 174 7.24 7.55 -8.54
C LEU A 174 8.42 7.26 -9.48
N THR A 175 8.41 7.83 -10.68
CA THR A 175 9.54 7.68 -11.61
C THR A 175 10.66 8.64 -11.16
N PRO A 176 11.86 8.15 -10.83
CA PRO A 176 12.98 9.02 -10.49
C PRO A 176 13.22 9.99 -11.64
N SER A 177 13.33 11.29 -11.36
CA SER A 177 13.87 12.24 -12.33
C SER A 177 15.23 11.69 -12.80
N ARG A 178 15.54 11.76 -14.10
CA ARG A 178 16.70 11.14 -14.79
C ARG A 178 18.09 11.42 -14.19
N SER A 179 18.18 12.03 -13.03
CA SER A 179 19.44 12.35 -12.34
C SER A 179 19.88 11.31 -11.30
N TRP A 180 19.17 10.20 -11.12
CA TRP A 180 19.58 9.16 -10.19
C TRP A 180 19.80 7.82 -10.91
N SER A 181 21.08 7.47 -11.13
CA SER A 181 21.49 6.13 -11.51
C SER A 181 21.51 5.22 -10.26
N ALA A 182 20.42 4.52 -10.00
CA ALA A 182 20.47 3.39 -9.09
C ALA A 182 21.00 2.17 -9.87
N ALA A 183 22.15 1.64 -9.46
CA ALA A 183 22.63 0.36 -9.99
C ALA A 183 21.62 -0.74 -9.66
N PRO A 184 21.31 -1.66 -10.60
CA PRO A 184 20.43 -2.78 -10.32
C PRO A 184 21.09 -3.67 -9.25
N ALA A 185 20.34 -3.96 -8.19
CA ALA A 185 20.74 -5.00 -7.26
C ALA A 185 20.71 -6.34 -8.00
N ALA A 186 21.87 -6.93 -8.20
CA ALA A 186 21.96 -8.28 -8.70
C ALA A 186 21.33 -9.25 -7.70
N PHE A 187 20.39 -10.06 -8.15
CA PHE A 187 19.80 -11.19 -7.44
C PHE A 187 20.59 -12.45 -7.72
#